data_f3d068c2d99efe3fd069e8f31ce8f5aa
#
_entry.id   f3d068c2d99efe3fd069e8f31ce8f5aa
#
_cell.length_a   1.000
_cell.length_b   1.000
_cell.length_c   1.000
_cell.angle_alpha   90.00
_cell.angle_beta   90.00
_cell.angle_gamma   90.00
#
_symmetry.space_group_name_H-M   'P 1'
#
loop_
_entity.id
_entity.type
_entity.pdbx_description
1 polymer ?
#
loop_
_entity_poly.entity_id
_entity_poly.type
_entity_poly.pdbx_seq_one_letter_code
_entity_poly.pdbx_strand_id
1 'polypeptide(L)'
;MGKGISIVICGTLSSIPSELEENIKSTIGNSQYELIYFDNSIDSKSIFQIYNTGLSKAIYPYVCFMHQDILFESKNWGDEVCEIFNKNDVAILGVIGSKFANPFPLGWWSSLSKSGIVKERER
;
A
#
# COMPACT_ATOMS: atom_id res chain seq x y z
N MET A 1 6.08 -19.43 3.22
CA MET A 1 4.87 -19.96 3.79
C MET A 1 4.19 -18.89 4.63
N GLY A 2 2.93 -18.65 4.44
CA GLY A 2 2.22 -17.62 5.16
C GLY A 2 2.66 -16.20 4.85
N LYS A 3 3.45 -16.01 3.83
CA LYS A 3 3.92 -14.70 3.41
C LYS A 3 3.01 -14.20 2.33
N GLY A 4 2.00 -13.49 2.74
CA GLY A 4 1.07 -12.89 1.80
C GLY A 4 0.68 -11.51 2.30
N ILE A 5 0.04 -10.76 1.44
CA ILE A 5 -0.34 -9.39 1.72
C ILE A 5 -1.83 -9.23 1.46
N SER A 6 -2.55 -8.75 2.46
CA SER A 6 -3.93 -8.33 2.28
C SER A 6 -3.92 -6.84 1.94
N ILE A 7 -4.39 -6.50 0.75
CA ILE A 7 -4.37 -5.14 0.25
C ILE A 7 -5.75 -4.53 0.42
N VAL A 8 -5.85 -3.57 1.33
CA VAL A 8 -7.10 -2.87 1.65
C VAL A 8 -7.12 -1.58 0.86
N ILE A 9 -8.09 -1.46 -0.02
CA ILE A 9 -8.19 -0.32 -0.94
C ILE A 9 -9.48 0.43 -0.66
N CYS A 10 -9.35 1.71 -0.39
CA CYS A 10 -10.49 2.60 -0.24
C CYS A 10 -10.63 3.43 -1.51
N GLY A 11 -11.81 3.42 -2.09
CA GLY A 11 -12.08 4.14 -3.32
C GLY A 11 -13.46 4.72 -3.40
N THR A 12 -13.76 5.36 -4.50
CA THR A 12 -15.04 6.00 -4.75
C THR A 12 -15.77 5.40 -5.96
N LEU A 13 -15.19 4.40 -6.59
CA LEU A 13 -15.82 3.68 -7.69
C LEU A 13 -16.54 2.46 -7.16
N SER A 14 -17.49 1.96 -7.92
CA SER A 14 -18.28 0.79 -7.51
C SER A 14 -17.46 -0.50 -7.44
N SER A 15 -16.34 -0.54 -8.13
CA SER A 15 -15.43 -1.67 -8.08
C SER A 15 -13.99 -1.17 -8.28
N ILE A 16 -13.05 -2.04 -7.98
CA ILE A 16 -11.64 -1.71 -8.15
C ILE A 16 -11.35 -1.39 -9.63
N PRO A 17 -10.61 -0.31 -9.92
CA PRO A 17 -10.22 -0.03 -11.29
C PRO A 17 -9.40 -1.18 -11.87
N SER A 18 -9.71 -1.58 -13.09
CA SER A 18 -9.01 -2.69 -13.74
C SER A 18 -7.52 -2.39 -13.93
N GLU A 19 -7.18 -1.12 -14.16
CA GLU A 19 -5.78 -0.69 -14.27
C GLU A 19 -5.00 -0.95 -12.98
N LEU A 20 -5.62 -0.66 -11.84
CA LEU A 20 -4.98 -0.90 -10.54
C LEU A 20 -4.82 -2.40 -10.29
N GLU A 21 -5.85 -3.19 -10.57
CA GLU A 21 -5.79 -4.63 -10.38
C GLU A 21 -4.68 -5.25 -11.22
N GLU A 22 -4.59 -4.87 -12.49
CA GLU A 22 -3.53 -5.34 -13.37
C GLU A 22 -2.16 -4.87 -12.91
N ASN A 23 -2.07 -3.64 -12.43
CA ASN A 23 -0.83 -3.09 -11.91
C ASN A 23 -0.32 -3.90 -10.72
N ILE A 24 -1.19 -4.18 -9.77
CA ILE A 24 -0.82 -4.98 -8.60
C ILE A 24 -0.35 -6.36 -9.03
N LYS A 25 -1.12 -7.00 -9.88
CA LYS A 25 -0.81 -8.34 -10.36
C LYS A 25 0.56 -8.41 -11.04
N SER A 26 0.87 -7.41 -11.85
CA SER A 26 2.12 -7.41 -12.62
C SER A 26 3.34 -6.95 -11.80
N THR A 27 3.15 -6.29 -10.67
CA THR A 27 4.24 -5.70 -9.92
C THR A 27 4.52 -6.36 -8.58
N ILE A 28 3.56 -7.07 -8.01
CA ILE A 28 3.70 -7.58 -6.64
C ILE A 28 4.77 -8.66 -6.49
N GLY A 29 5.07 -9.38 -7.53
CA GLY A 29 6.05 -10.46 -7.48
C GLY A 29 5.38 -11.81 -7.24
N ASN A 30 6.06 -12.68 -6.52
CA ASN A 30 5.59 -14.03 -6.25
C ASN A 30 4.78 -14.18 -4.98
N SER A 31 4.62 -13.11 -4.23
CA SER A 31 3.88 -13.15 -2.97
C SER A 31 2.39 -13.37 -3.23
N GLN A 32 1.78 -14.14 -2.37
CA GLN A 32 0.33 -14.30 -2.39
C GLN A 32 -0.32 -13.01 -1.92
N TYR A 33 -1.51 -12.74 -2.41
CA TYR A 33 -2.22 -11.54 -2.00
C TYR A 33 -3.72 -11.69 -2.17
N GLU A 34 -4.45 -10.83 -1.50
CA GLU A 34 -5.87 -10.64 -1.70
C GLU A 34 -6.16 -9.16 -1.82
N LEU A 35 -7.24 -8.84 -2.50
CA LEU A 35 -7.71 -7.46 -2.64
C LEU A 35 -9.00 -7.30 -1.86
N ILE A 36 -9.04 -6.34 -0.96
CA ILE A 36 -10.22 -5.99 -0.18
C ILE A 36 -10.58 -4.55 -0.53
N TYR A 37 -11.56 -4.39 -1.38
CA TYR A 37 -11.94 -3.08 -1.91
C TYR A 37 -13.20 -2.56 -1.24
N PHE A 38 -13.18 -1.30 -0.87
CA PHE A 38 -14.33 -0.61 -0.30
C PHE A 38 -14.73 0.57 -1.17
N ASP A 39 -15.98 0.57 -1.60
CA ASP A 39 -16.58 1.72 -2.25
C ASP A 39 -17.13 2.63 -1.16
N ASN A 40 -16.46 3.75 -0.96
CA ASN A 40 -16.82 4.72 0.08
C ASN A 40 -17.57 5.93 -0.48
N SER A 41 -18.09 5.82 -1.69
CA SER A 41 -18.76 6.94 -2.36
C SER A 41 -20.12 7.29 -1.75
N ILE A 42 -20.80 6.31 -1.19
CA ILE A 42 -22.16 6.49 -0.67
C ILE A 42 -22.14 6.77 0.82
N ASP A 43 -21.52 5.91 1.60
CA ASP A 43 -21.56 6.01 3.06
C ASP A 43 -20.59 7.03 3.63
N SER A 44 -19.60 7.43 2.87
CA SER A 44 -18.59 8.42 3.28
C SER A 44 -18.03 8.15 4.68
N LYS A 45 -17.69 6.89 4.95
CA LYS A 45 -17.11 6.52 6.22
C LYS A 45 -15.70 7.09 6.34
N SER A 46 -15.24 7.27 7.58
CA SER A 46 -13.88 7.72 7.79
C SER A 46 -12.89 6.66 7.29
N ILE A 47 -11.71 7.10 6.90
CA ILE A 47 -10.67 6.18 6.45
C ILE A 47 -10.30 5.18 7.55
N PHE A 48 -10.38 5.59 8.81
CA PHE A 48 -10.12 4.71 9.94
C PHE A 48 -11.12 3.56 10.01
N GLN A 49 -12.40 3.86 9.80
CA GLN A 49 -13.44 2.83 9.79
C GLN A 49 -13.23 1.84 8.67
N ILE A 50 -12.90 2.33 7.48
CA ILE A 50 -12.63 1.51 6.31
C ILE A 50 -11.43 0.59 6.58
N TYR A 51 -10.34 1.16 7.05
CA TYR A 51 -9.12 0.39 7.28
C TYR A 51 -9.27 -0.61 8.43
N ASN A 52 -9.99 -0.25 9.49
CA ASN A 52 -10.27 -1.18 10.58
C ASN A 52 -11.12 -2.36 10.10
N THR A 53 -12.12 -2.09 9.27
CA THR A 53 -12.95 -3.15 8.69
C THR A 53 -12.10 -4.06 7.80
N GLY A 54 -11.27 -3.46 6.95
CA GLY A 54 -10.36 -4.20 6.09
C GLY A 54 -9.39 -5.07 6.88
N LEU A 55 -8.84 -4.52 7.95
CA LEU A 55 -7.93 -5.25 8.81
C LEU A 55 -8.60 -6.48 9.42
N SER A 56 -9.86 -6.35 9.84
CA SER A 56 -10.59 -7.48 10.41
C SER A 56 -10.90 -8.58 9.40
N LYS A 57 -10.92 -8.24 8.12
CA LYS A 57 -11.16 -9.20 7.02
C LYS A 57 -9.88 -9.80 6.46
N ALA A 58 -8.73 -9.24 6.80
CA ALA A 58 -7.46 -9.66 6.24
C ALA A 58 -7.12 -11.08 6.65
N ILE A 59 -6.70 -11.90 5.69
CA ILE A 59 -6.30 -13.29 5.94
C ILE A 59 -4.79 -13.49 5.95
N TYR A 60 -4.05 -12.52 5.43
CA TYR A 60 -2.59 -12.61 5.39
C TYR A 60 -1.94 -11.82 6.52
N PRO A 61 -0.70 -12.16 6.88
CA PRO A 61 -0.05 -11.52 8.03
C PRO A 61 0.33 -10.07 7.80
N TYR A 62 0.50 -9.66 6.54
CA TYR A 62 0.87 -8.29 6.23
C TYR A 62 -0.31 -7.60 5.57
N VAL A 63 -0.55 -6.37 5.95
CA VAL A 63 -1.68 -5.60 5.43
C VAL A 63 -1.16 -4.32 4.80
N CYS A 64 -1.61 -4.07 3.58
CA CYS A 64 -1.29 -2.86 2.85
C CYS A 64 -2.54 -1.99 2.74
N PHE A 65 -2.45 -0.75 3.15
CA PHE A 65 -3.55 0.21 3.01
C PHE A 65 -3.23 1.18 1.88
N MET A 66 -4.13 1.34 0.95
CA MET A 66 -3.89 2.23 -0.18
C MET A 66 -5.18 2.82 -0.74
N HIS A 67 -5.03 3.87 -1.53
CA HIS A 67 -6.12 4.48 -2.28
C HIS A 67 -6.17 3.92 -3.70
N GLN A 68 -7.33 4.07 -4.33
CA GLN A 68 -7.55 3.52 -5.67
C GLN A 68 -6.76 4.19 -6.78
N ASP A 69 -6.23 5.39 -6.55
CA ASP A 69 -5.56 6.19 -7.56
C ASP A 69 -4.03 6.05 -7.53
N ILE A 70 -3.52 5.04 -6.85
CA ILE A 70 -2.09 4.79 -6.74
C ILE A 70 -1.72 3.59 -7.60
N LEU A 71 -0.62 3.70 -8.33
CA LEU A 71 -0.06 2.59 -9.10
C LEU A 71 1.37 2.34 -8.64
N PHE A 72 1.74 1.09 -8.59
CA PHE A 72 3.11 0.71 -8.21
C PHE A 72 4.02 0.77 -9.44
N GLU A 73 5.20 1.33 -9.26
CA GLU A 73 6.21 1.37 -10.30
C GLU A 73 7.28 0.29 -10.12
N SER A 74 7.56 -0.06 -8.87
CA SER A 74 8.60 -1.05 -8.58
C SER A 74 8.10 -2.46 -8.78
N LYS A 75 8.91 -3.27 -9.44
CA LYS A 75 8.61 -4.70 -9.61
C LYS A 75 8.98 -5.45 -8.32
N ASN A 76 8.23 -6.52 -8.06
CA ASN A 76 8.46 -7.41 -6.92
C ASN A 76 8.35 -6.70 -5.56
N TRP A 77 7.57 -5.63 -5.51
CA TRP A 77 7.43 -4.85 -4.28
C TRP A 77 6.84 -5.67 -3.13
N GLY A 78 5.96 -6.61 -3.45
CA GLY A 78 5.36 -7.46 -2.42
C GLY A 78 6.38 -8.40 -1.79
N ASP A 79 7.24 -8.99 -2.61
CA ASP A 79 8.30 -9.86 -2.11
C ASP A 79 9.27 -9.07 -1.24
N GLU A 80 9.59 -7.86 -1.66
CA GLU A 80 10.48 -6.99 -0.92
C GLU A 80 9.89 -6.59 0.44
N VAL A 81 8.62 -6.26 0.47
CA VAL A 81 7.90 -5.93 1.70
C VAL A 81 7.91 -7.13 2.67
N CYS A 82 7.59 -8.30 2.17
CA CYS A 82 7.59 -9.51 2.99
C CYS A 82 8.98 -9.80 3.56
N GLU A 83 10.00 -9.59 2.76
CA GLU A 83 11.39 -9.79 3.19
C GLU A 83 11.77 -8.81 4.29
N ILE A 84 11.41 -7.54 4.13
CA ILE A 84 11.73 -6.52 5.13
C ILE A 84 11.06 -6.84 6.46
N PHE A 85 9.78 -7.19 6.45
CA PHE A 85 9.08 -7.54 7.68
C PHE A 85 9.63 -8.81 8.33
N ASN A 86 10.07 -9.76 7.51
CA ASN A 86 10.59 -11.01 8.03
C ASN A 86 11.98 -10.88 8.66
N LYS A 87 12.81 -10.01 8.11
CA LYS A 87 14.19 -9.87 8.56
C LYS A 87 14.42 -8.79 9.61
N ASN A 88 13.51 -7.84 9.70
CA ASN A 88 13.70 -6.65 10.52
C ASN A 88 12.58 -6.51 11.53
N ASP A 89 12.90 -5.90 12.65
CA ASP A 89 11.90 -5.56 13.66
C ASP A 89 11.19 -4.28 13.24
N VAL A 90 10.30 -4.41 12.28
CA VAL A 90 9.59 -3.29 11.67
C VAL A 90 8.11 -3.47 11.85
N ALA A 91 7.45 -2.47 12.40
CA ALA A 91 6.00 -2.47 12.58
C ALA A 91 5.27 -1.88 11.38
N ILE A 92 5.80 -0.82 10.79
CA ILE A 92 5.16 -0.07 9.72
C ILE A 92 6.16 0.25 8.63
N LEU A 93 5.73 0.04 7.38
CA LEU A 93 6.45 0.48 6.20
C LEU A 93 5.59 1.49 5.46
N GLY A 94 6.21 2.59 5.04
CA GLY A 94 5.56 3.53 4.15
C GLY A 94 6.27 3.55 2.81
N VAL A 95 5.51 3.78 1.76
CA VAL A 95 6.06 3.94 0.42
C VAL A 95 5.90 5.38 0.02
N ILE A 96 7.00 6.00 -0.34
CA ILE A 96 7.01 7.39 -0.76
C ILE A 96 7.67 7.48 -2.13
N GLY A 97 7.01 8.17 -3.03
CA GLY A 97 7.58 8.43 -4.33
C GLY A 97 7.23 9.83 -4.79
N SER A 98 8.15 10.44 -5.48
CA SER A 98 7.91 11.74 -6.08
C SER A 98 8.71 11.84 -7.38
N LYS A 99 8.04 12.27 -8.43
CA LYS A 99 8.69 12.48 -9.72
C LYS A 99 9.29 13.88 -9.86
N PHE A 100 8.87 14.79 -9.03
CA PHE A 100 9.29 16.18 -9.12
C PHE A 100 9.87 16.65 -7.81
N ALA A 101 10.99 17.34 -7.91
CA ALA A 101 11.53 18.03 -6.76
C ALA A 101 10.60 19.20 -6.43
N ASN A 102 10.26 19.31 -5.18
CA ASN A 102 9.47 20.44 -4.73
C ASN A 102 10.42 21.65 -4.59
N PRO A 103 10.07 22.80 -5.18
CA PRO A 103 10.93 23.99 -5.06
C PRO A 103 10.98 24.55 -3.63
N PHE A 104 10.09 24.11 -2.77
CA PHE A 104 10.05 24.56 -1.39
C PHE A 104 10.59 23.46 -0.47
N PRO A 105 11.30 23.81 0.58
CA PRO A 105 11.79 22.80 1.53
C PRO A 105 10.68 22.33 2.45
N LEU A 106 9.79 21.53 1.93
CA LEU A 106 8.66 20.98 2.68
C LEU A 106 8.99 19.68 3.38
N GLY A 107 10.27 19.39 3.52
CA GLY A 107 10.67 18.16 4.12
C GLY A 107 11.15 17.17 3.07
N TRP A 108 11.80 16.16 3.52
CA TRP A 108 12.47 15.19 2.65
C TRP A 108 11.49 14.39 1.77
N TRP A 109 10.27 14.22 2.23
CA TRP A 109 9.27 13.46 1.47
C TRP A 109 8.75 14.22 0.27
N SER A 110 8.92 15.52 0.23
CA SER A 110 8.44 16.33 -0.88
C SER A 110 9.55 16.66 -1.87
N SER A 111 10.77 16.35 -1.55
CA SER A 111 11.90 16.86 -2.28
C SER A 111 12.48 15.80 -3.12
N LEU A 112 12.36 15.14 -3.83
CA LEU A 112 13.13 14.25 -4.67
C LEU A 112 12.32 13.13 -5.23
N SER A 113 12.61 12.80 -6.44
CA SER A 113 12.12 11.59 -7.02
C SER A 113 12.78 10.41 -6.33
N LYS A 114 12.34 10.14 -5.16
CA LYS A 114 12.72 8.91 -4.49
C LYS A 114 11.50 8.05 -4.48
N SER A 115 11.54 6.99 -5.21
CA SER A 115 10.63 5.91 -4.98
C SER A 115 11.35 4.98 -4.03
N GLY A 116 10.73 4.66 -2.94
CA GLY A 116 11.37 3.78 -1.99
C GLY A 116 10.48 3.46 -0.82
N ILE A 117 10.90 2.48 -0.08
CA ILE A 117 10.22 2.08 1.13
C ILE A 117 10.85 2.83 2.28
N VAL A 118 10.03 3.58 2.99
CA VAL A 118 10.49 4.31 4.16
C VAL A 118 10.17 3.50 5.39
N LYS A 119 11.20 3.21 6.14
CA LYS A 119 11.09 2.46 7.36
C LYS A 119 10.94 3.44 8.51
N GLU A 120 9.80 3.39 9.17
CA GLU A 120 9.61 4.15 10.38
C GLU A 120 9.97 3.31 11.58
N ARG A 121 10.71 3.91 12.48
CA ARG A 121 11.02 3.27 13.74
C ARG A 121 10.08 3.78 14.81
N GLU A 122 9.60 2.88 15.60
CA GLU A 122 8.93 3.26 16.83
C GLU A 122 9.93 3.92 17.75
N ARG A 123 9.48 4.94 18.40
CA ARG A 123 10.29 5.67 19.36
C ARG A 123 10.00 5.21 20.78
#